data_562e1a46cbfb2e001c764fd26901fe63
#
_entry.id   562e1a46cbfb2e001c764fd26901fe63
#
_cell.length_a   1.000
_cell.length_b   1.000
_cell.length_c   1.000
_cell.angle_alpha   90.00
_cell.angle_beta   90.00
_cell.angle_gamma   90.00
#
_symmetry.space_group_name_H-M   'P 1'
#
loop_
_entity.id
_entity.type
_entity.pdbx_description
1 polymer ?
#
loop_
_entity_poly.entity_id
_entity_poly.type
_entity_poly.pdbx_seq_one_letter_code
_entity_poly.pdbx_strand_id
1 'polypeptide(L)'
;MKRKSKIGDRAKDFVLSDQNGKNFKLSDFKGKRVLLSFHPAAWTPVCAKQMKSLEKNKETFDSLNTIAIGVSVDTVPSKKAWADSLGIRKTRLLSDFWPHGKVAKLYGIFRQGSGFSERANIIIDENQKIAFFKVYKLGQLPDIQEIINVLEKMS
;
A
#
# COMPACT_ATOMS: atom_id res chain seq x y z
N MET A 1 1.92 13.07 17.99
CA MET A 1 2.16 12.26 16.78
C MET A 1 2.25 10.79 17.16
N LYS A 2 1.61 9.91 16.41
CA LYS A 2 1.69 8.48 16.69
C LYS A 2 3.05 7.94 16.25
N ARG A 3 3.59 6.96 17.00
CA ARG A 3 4.83 6.30 16.62
C ARG A 3 4.62 5.47 15.35
N LYS A 4 5.69 5.23 14.63
CA LYS A 4 5.67 4.28 13.53
C LYS A 4 5.27 2.90 14.05
N SER A 5 4.45 2.21 13.27
CA SER A 5 4.20 0.79 13.48
C SER A 5 5.49 0.00 13.25
N LYS A 6 5.56 -1.19 13.76
CA LYS A 6 6.74 -2.05 13.63
C LYS A 6 6.32 -3.50 13.48
N ILE A 7 7.27 -4.32 13.05
CA ILE A 7 7.09 -5.78 12.93
C ILE A 7 6.63 -6.35 14.27
N GLY A 8 5.61 -7.18 14.23
CA GLY A 8 4.99 -7.80 15.40
C GLY A 8 3.77 -7.08 15.92
N ASP A 9 3.59 -5.81 15.56
CA ASP A 9 2.39 -5.06 15.97
C ASP A 9 1.15 -5.63 15.27
N ARG A 10 0.01 -5.58 15.97
CA ARG A 10 -1.28 -5.85 15.32
C ARG A 10 -1.55 -4.73 14.30
N ALA A 11 -1.93 -5.13 13.10
CA ALA A 11 -2.28 -4.16 12.06
C ALA A 11 -3.51 -3.36 12.47
N LYS A 12 -3.48 -2.06 12.21
CA LYS A 12 -4.61 -1.16 12.46
C LYS A 12 -5.65 -1.36 11.36
N ASP A 13 -6.88 -1.70 11.72
CA ASP A 13 -7.95 -1.87 10.74
C ASP A 13 -8.35 -0.52 10.14
N PHE A 14 -8.79 -0.57 8.89
CA PHE A 14 -9.26 0.62 8.18
C PHE A 14 -10.18 0.23 7.04
N VAL A 15 -10.94 1.21 6.56
CA VAL A 15 -11.74 1.10 5.35
C VAL A 15 -11.40 2.29 4.45
N LEU A 16 -11.02 2.03 3.21
CA LEU A 16 -10.78 3.05 2.20
C LEU A 16 -11.40 2.63 0.88
N SER A 17 -11.82 3.62 0.07
CA SER A 17 -12.32 3.35 -1.28
C SER A 17 -11.16 3.17 -2.24
N ASP A 18 -11.31 2.24 -3.19
CA ASP A 18 -10.34 2.08 -4.27
C ASP A 18 -10.70 2.98 -5.47
N GLN A 19 -9.91 2.89 -6.55
CA GLN A 19 -10.10 3.72 -7.76
C GLN A 19 -11.46 3.50 -8.44
N ASN A 20 -12.16 2.41 -8.14
CA ASN A 20 -13.48 2.13 -8.68
C ASN A 20 -14.60 2.47 -7.70
N GLY A 21 -14.27 3.13 -6.59
CA GLY A 21 -15.22 3.50 -5.57
C GLY A 21 -15.67 2.34 -4.68
N LYS A 22 -14.99 1.19 -4.75
CA LYS A 22 -15.31 0.04 -3.90
C LYS A 22 -14.53 0.11 -2.60
N ASN A 23 -15.19 -0.19 -1.49
CA ASN A 23 -14.54 -0.19 -0.18
C ASN A 23 -13.62 -1.39 -0.02
N PHE A 24 -12.46 -1.14 0.53
CA PHE A 24 -11.51 -2.14 0.98
C PHE A 24 -11.43 -2.04 2.49
N LYS A 25 -11.73 -3.14 3.18
CA LYS A 25 -11.63 -3.23 4.65
C LYS A 25 -10.55 -4.25 4.98
N LEU A 26 -9.50 -3.81 5.68
CA LEU A 26 -8.35 -4.67 5.96
C LEU A 26 -8.78 -5.96 6.70
N SER A 27 -9.66 -5.86 7.69
CA SER A 27 -10.06 -7.02 8.49
C SER A 27 -10.84 -8.09 7.71
N ASP A 28 -11.34 -7.76 6.51
CA ASP A 28 -11.98 -8.75 5.64
C ASP A 28 -10.97 -9.73 5.04
N PHE A 29 -9.68 -9.44 5.17
CA PHE A 29 -8.62 -10.22 4.53
C PHE A 29 -7.85 -11.11 5.51
N LYS A 30 -8.43 -11.46 6.64
CA LYS A 30 -7.86 -12.50 7.53
C LYS A 30 -7.68 -13.79 6.74
N GLY A 31 -6.56 -14.46 6.94
CA GLY A 31 -6.24 -15.66 6.18
C GLY A 31 -5.50 -15.37 4.89
N LYS A 32 -5.38 -14.10 4.50
CA LYS A 32 -4.56 -13.65 3.36
C LYS A 32 -3.52 -12.67 3.84
N ARG A 33 -2.42 -12.59 3.08
CA ARG A 33 -1.39 -11.58 3.29
C ARG A 33 -1.76 -10.33 2.51
N VAL A 34 -1.50 -9.17 3.08
CA VAL A 34 -1.78 -7.89 2.42
C VAL A 34 -0.49 -7.08 2.39
N LEU A 35 -0.08 -6.67 1.18
CA LEU A 35 0.99 -5.71 1.01
C LEU A 35 0.37 -4.33 0.86
N LEU A 36 0.64 -3.45 1.81
CA LEU A 36 0.26 -2.04 1.73
C LEU A 36 1.46 -1.28 1.16
N SER A 37 1.34 -0.83 -0.07
CA SER A 37 2.41 -0.09 -0.75
C SER A 37 2.04 1.40 -0.78
N PHE A 38 2.50 2.11 0.26
CA PHE A 38 2.25 3.55 0.38
C PHE A 38 3.16 4.31 -0.57
N HIS A 39 2.58 5.29 -1.25
CA HIS A 39 3.33 6.20 -2.12
C HIS A 39 2.84 7.63 -1.90
N PRO A 40 3.74 8.63 -2.02
CA PRO A 40 3.38 10.02 -1.69
C PRO A 40 2.22 10.58 -2.47
N ALA A 41 2.22 10.46 -3.81
CA ALA A 41 1.18 11.06 -4.63
C ALA A 41 1.10 10.42 -6.01
N ALA A 42 -0.14 10.26 -6.52
CA ALA A 42 -0.38 9.90 -7.90
C ALA A 42 0.27 10.94 -8.84
N TRP A 43 0.45 10.56 -10.10
CA TRP A 43 0.98 11.42 -11.17
C TRP A 43 2.45 11.80 -11.01
N THR A 44 3.21 11.05 -10.21
CA THR A 44 4.66 11.25 -10.05
C THR A 44 5.42 10.03 -10.61
N PRO A 45 6.66 10.24 -11.16
CA PRO A 45 7.35 9.14 -11.88
C PRO A 45 7.67 7.92 -11.04
N VAL A 46 8.21 8.09 -9.83
CA VAL A 46 8.59 6.96 -9.00
C VAL A 46 7.36 6.23 -8.49
N CYS A 47 6.30 6.97 -8.12
CA CYS A 47 5.04 6.35 -7.69
C CYS A 47 4.41 5.55 -8.83
N ALA A 48 4.49 6.05 -10.07
CA ALA A 48 4.00 5.32 -11.24
C ALA A 48 4.73 3.98 -11.40
N LYS A 49 6.05 4.00 -11.32
CA LYS A 49 6.86 2.77 -11.42
C LYS A 49 6.56 1.79 -10.30
N GLN A 50 6.37 2.31 -9.09
CA GLN A 50 6.02 1.49 -7.92
C GLN A 50 4.69 0.75 -8.15
N MET A 51 3.66 1.47 -8.58
CA MET A 51 2.35 0.86 -8.81
C MET A 51 2.35 -0.09 -10.00
N LYS A 52 3.06 0.24 -11.06
CA LYS A 52 3.22 -0.67 -12.21
C LYS A 52 3.90 -1.97 -11.79
N SER A 53 4.85 -1.92 -10.86
CA SER A 53 5.53 -3.13 -10.40
C SER A 53 4.57 -4.06 -9.65
N LEU A 54 3.59 -3.51 -8.93
CA LEU A 54 2.56 -4.32 -8.28
C LEU A 54 1.68 -5.01 -9.32
N GLU A 55 1.23 -4.28 -10.31
CA GLU A 55 0.38 -4.82 -11.38
C GLU A 55 1.10 -5.92 -12.15
N LYS A 56 2.36 -5.68 -12.51
CA LYS A 56 3.18 -6.64 -13.26
C LYS A 56 3.38 -7.94 -12.51
N ASN A 57 3.46 -7.90 -11.19
CA ASN A 57 3.73 -9.06 -10.36
C ASN A 57 2.47 -9.66 -9.72
N LYS A 58 1.28 -9.33 -10.22
CA LYS A 58 0.00 -9.77 -9.67
C LYS A 58 -0.07 -11.30 -9.51
N GLU A 59 0.34 -12.05 -10.54
CA GLU A 59 0.29 -13.51 -10.50
C GLU A 59 1.23 -14.08 -9.43
N THR A 60 2.41 -13.48 -9.29
CA THR A 60 3.37 -13.87 -8.25
C THR A 60 2.76 -13.65 -6.87
N PHE A 61 2.14 -12.50 -6.64
CA PHE A 61 1.48 -12.23 -5.37
C PHE A 61 0.33 -13.20 -5.10
N ASP A 62 -0.46 -13.51 -6.12
CA ASP A 62 -1.54 -14.51 -5.98
C ASP A 62 -0.99 -15.87 -5.55
N SER A 63 0.13 -16.30 -6.14
CA SER A 63 0.77 -17.58 -5.79
C SER A 63 1.32 -17.59 -4.37
N LEU A 64 1.55 -16.41 -3.78
CA LEU A 64 2.05 -16.25 -2.41
C LEU A 64 0.93 -15.89 -1.42
N ASN A 65 -0.32 -16.14 -1.79
CA ASN A 65 -1.50 -15.83 -0.96
C ASN A 65 -1.52 -14.34 -0.54
N THR A 66 -1.11 -13.45 -1.43
CA THR A 66 -0.91 -12.04 -1.11
C THR A 66 -1.75 -11.14 -2.02
N ILE A 67 -2.37 -10.13 -1.44
CA ILE A 67 -3.02 -9.05 -2.17
C ILE A 67 -2.14 -7.81 -2.01
N ALA A 68 -1.64 -7.26 -3.14
CA ALA A 68 -0.85 -6.03 -3.14
C ALA A 68 -1.76 -4.86 -3.48
N ILE A 69 -1.74 -3.82 -2.65
CA ILE A 69 -2.52 -2.61 -2.83
C ILE A 69 -1.67 -1.37 -2.67
N GLY A 70 -1.97 -0.35 -3.49
CA GLY A 70 -1.35 0.95 -3.34
C GLY A 70 -2.21 1.86 -2.46
N VAL A 71 -1.57 2.76 -1.72
CA VAL A 71 -2.27 3.73 -0.87
C VAL A 71 -1.62 5.10 -1.02
N SER A 72 -2.41 6.11 -1.28
CA SER A 72 -1.96 7.50 -1.30
C SER A 72 -3.08 8.44 -0.90
N VAL A 73 -2.75 9.72 -0.69
CA VAL A 73 -3.72 10.74 -0.25
C VAL A 73 -4.58 11.31 -1.38
N ASP A 74 -4.47 10.76 -2.59
CA ASP A 74 -5.22 11.26 -3.74
C ASP A 74 -6.68 10.86 -3.69
N THR A 75 -7.52 11.64 -4.37
CA THR A 75 -8.96 11.34 -4.47
C THR A 75 -9.24 10.13 -5.34
N VAL A 76 -10.42 9.54 -5.20
CA VAL A 76 -10.84 8.40 -6.03
C VAL A 76 -10.81 8.73 -7.53
N PRO A 77 -11.38 9.86 -8.00
CA PRO A 77 -11.32 10.18 -9.44
C PRO A 77 -9.89 10.34 -9.95
N SER A 78 -9.01 10.95 -9.16
CA SER A 78 -7.60 11.09 -9.55
C SER A 78 -6.93 9.72 -9.66
N LYS A 79 -7.15 8.83 -8.72
CA LYS A 79 -6.60 7.47 -8.74
C LYS A 79 -7.15 6.68 -9.93
N LYS A 80 -8.40 6.85 -10.26
CA LYS A 80 -9.02 6.17 -11.41
C LYS A 80 -8.36 6.61 -12.72
N ALA A 81 -8.24 7.91 -12.93
CA ALA A 81 -7.61 8.45 -14.14
C ALA A 81 -6.14 8.00 -14.24
N TRP A 82 -5.43 8.02 -13.13
CA TRP A 82 -4.03 7.61 -13.07
C TRP A 82 -3.87 6.12 -13.37
N ALA A 83 -4.69 5.27 -12.75
CA ALA A 83 -4.69 3.83 -13.00
C ALA A 83 -4.94 3.54 -14.49
N ASP A 84 -5.92 4.22 -15.09
CA ASP A 84 -6.23 4.06 -16.50
C ASP A 84 -5.03 4.45 -17.37
N SER A 85 -4.36 5.56 -17.05
CA SER A 85 -3.19 6.03 -17.79
C SER A 85 -2.01 5.06 -17.71
N LEU A 86 -1.89 4.31 -16.62
CA LEU A 86 -0.81 3.36 -16.38
C LEU A 86 -1.15 1.93 -16.83
N GLY A 87 -2.38 1.69 -17.24
CA GLY A 87 -2.83 0.33 -17.57
C GLY A 87 -3.01 -0.56 -16.36
N ILE A 88 -3.21 0.02 -15.19
CA ILE A 88 -3.44 -0.75 -13.95
C ILE A 88 -4.91 -1.14 -13.88
N ARG A 89 -5.17 -2.45 -13.89
CA ARG A 89 -6.53 -2.97 -13.93
C ARG A 89 -6.83 -3.94 -12.79
N LYS A 90 -5.84 -4.67 -12.30
CA LYS A 90 -6.00 -5.72 -11.29
C LYS A 90 -5.56 -5.30 -9.90
N THR A 91 -4.75 -4.27 -9.79
CA THR A 91 -4.24 -3.77 -8.51
C THR A 91 -5.17 -2.67 -8.00
N ARG A 92 -5.61 -2.81 -6.76
CA ARG A 92 -6.45 -1.79 -6.13
C ARG A 92 -5.58 -0.65 -5.62
N LEU A 93 -5.97 0.57 -5.92
CA LEU A 93 -5.30 1.79 -5.48
C LEU A 93 -6.24 2.54 -4.56
N LEU A 94 -5.91 2.57 -3.27
CA LEU A 94 -6.78 3.11 -2.23
C LEU A 94 -6.58 4.62 -2.05
N SER A 95 -7.67 5.30 -1.78
CA SER A 95 -7.71 6.76 -1.56
C SER A 95 -7.73 7.06 -0.06
N ASP A 96 -6.62 7.53 0.48
CA ASP A 96 -6.48 7.98 1.87
C ASP A 96 -6.69 9.50 1.94
N PHE A 97 -7.66 9.98 1.17
CA PHE A 97 -7.89 11.42 1.01
C PHE A 97 -8.56 12.06 2.23
N TRP A 98 -9.59 11.40 2.78
CA TRP A 98 -10.34 12.02 3.86
C TRP A 98 -10.77 11.04 4.95
N PRO A 99 -10.59 11.34 6.23
CA PRO A 99 -9.77 12.48 6.72
C PRO A 99 -8.36 12.36 6.20
N HIS A 100 -7.79 13.47 5.76
CA HIS A 100 -6.56 13.49 4.96
C HIS A 100 -5.41 12.72 5.60
N GLY A 101 -4.96 11.67 4.95
CA GLY A 101 -3.85 10.86 5.42
C GLY A 101 -4.15 10.04 6.68
N LYS A 102 -5.43 9.77 6.96
CA LYS A 102 -5.83 9.07 8.19
C LYS A 102 -5.10 7.74 8.38
N VAL A 103 -5.05 6.91 7.33
CA VAL A 103 -4.43 5.58 7.42
C VAL A 103 -2.91 5.70 7.52
N ALA A 104 -2.29 6.61 6.75
CA ALA A 104 -0.87 6.89 6.91
C ALA A 104 -0.54 7.32 8.35
N LYS A 105 -1.40 8.11 8.97
CA LYS A 105 -1.24 8.51 10.38
C LYS A 105 -1.38 7.32 11.33
N LEU A 106 -2.31 6.41 11.07
CA LEU A 106 -2.49 5.21 11.89
C LEU A 106 -1.21 4.38 11.94
N TYR A 107 -0.48 4.30 10.82
CA TYR A 107 0.77 3.52 10.74
C TYR A 107 2.00 4.36 11.06
N GLY A 108 1.83 5.65 11.39
CA GLY A 108 2.91 6.53 11.82
C GLY A 108 3.83 6.97 10.70
N ILE A 109 3.35 7.02 9.46
CA ILE A 109 4.15 7.38 8.28
C ILE A 109 3.60 8.59 7.52
N PHE A 110 2.74 9.39 8.13
CA PHE A 110 2.26 10.62 7.50
C PHE A 110 3.28 11.75 7.69
N ARG A 111 3.58 12.47 6.62
CA ARG A 111 4.51 13.59 6.64
C ARG A 111 3.73 14.89 6.85
N GLN A 112 3.71 15.39 8.08
CA GLN A 112 2.93 16.59 8.45
C GLN A 112 3.31 17.81 7.60
N GLY A 113 4.60 18.02 7.37
CA GLY A 113 5.06 19.17 6.61
C GLY A 113 4.81 19.09 5.12
N SER A 114 4.48 17.91 4.59
CA SER A 114 4.30 17.67 3.15
C SER A 114 2.86 17.36 2.78
N GLY A 115 2.06 16.85 3.72
CA GLY A 115 0.66 16.50 3.46
C GLY A 115 0.46 15.18 2.72
N PHE A 116 1.48 14.31 2.71
CA PHE A 116 1.37 12.97 2.12
C PHE A 116 2.17 11.95 2.95
N SER A 117 2.06 10.68 2.59
CA SER A 117 2.76 9.63 3.33
C SER A 117 4.22 9.52 2.92
N GLU A 118 5.01 8.87 3.77
CA GLU A 118 6.30 8.31 3.36
C GLU A 118 6.07 7.30 2.25
N ARG A 119 7.13 6.95 1.51
CA ARG A 119 7.13 5.80 0.61
C ARG A 119 7.47 4.58 1.46
N ALA A 120 6.55 3.64 1.56
CA ALA A 120 6.71 2.52 2.49
C ALA A 120 6.02 1.26 1.98
N ASN A 121 6.59 0.10 2.29
CA ASN A 121 5.95 -1.19 2.09
C ASN A 121 5.73 -1.84 3.45
N ILE A 122 4.50 -2.28 3.68
CA ILE A 122 4.10 -2.95 4.92
C ILE A 122 3.41 -4.26 4.53
N ILE A 123 3.91 -5.39 5.03
CA ILE A 123 3.25 -6.68 4.82
C ILE A 123 2.51 -7.05 6.10
N ILE A 124 1.24 -7.37 5.94
CA ILE A 124 0.37 -7.85 7.02
C ILE A 124 0.10 -9.31 6.77
N ASP A 125 0.34 -10.15 7.77
CA ASP A 125 0.21 -11.59 7.65
C ASP A 125 -1.24 -12.07 7.78
N GLU A 126 -1.44 -13.38 7.67
CA GLU A 126 -2.76 -14.01 7.73
C GLU A 126 -3.47 -13.79 9.07
N ASN A 127 -2.70 -13.49 10.11
CA ASN A 127 -3.22 -13.23 11.46
C ASN A 127 -3.39 -11.74 11.77
N GLN A 128 -3.31 -10.90 10.73
CA GLN A 128 -3.46 -9.44 10.86
C GLN A 128 -2.36 -8.79 11.71
N LYS A 129 -1.15 -9.35 11.66
CA LYS A 129 0.04 -8.78 12.29
C LYS A 129 1.00 -8.28 11.23
N ILE A 130 1.76 -7.25 11.58
CA ILE A 130 2.78 -6.69 10.67
C ILE A 130 3.97 -7.64 10.64
N ALA A 131 4.25 -8.20 9.46
CA ALA A 131 5.37 -9.11 9.23
C ALA A 131 6.58 -8.41 8.60
N PHE A 132 6.38 -7.24 7.99
CA PHE A 132 7.44 -6.46 7.35
C PHE A 132 7.04 -5.00 7.34
N PHE A 133 8.01 -4.11 7.58
CA PHE A 133 7.77 -2.66 7.61
C PHE A 133 9.06 -1.97 7.18
N LYS A 134 9.01 -1.29 6.04
CA LYS A 134 10.17 -0.54 5.56
C LYS A 134 9.76 0.79 4.94
N VAL A 135 10.47 1.84 5.33
CA VAL A 135 10.32 3.18 4.75
C VAL A 135 11.49 3.42 3.81
N TYR A 136 11.19 3.91 2.62
CA TYR A 136 12.19 4.21 1.58
C TYR A 136 12.36 5.71 1.45
N LYS A 137 13.49 6.13 0.86
CA LYS A 137 13.66 7.54 0.48
C LYS A 137 12.58 7.91 -0.54
N LEU A 138 12.13 9.16 -0.53
CA LEU A 138 11.04 9.59 -1.41
C LEU A 138 11.34 9.37 -2.89
N GLY A 139 12.58 9.54 -3.30
CA GLY A 139 12.99 9.32 -4.70
C GLY A 139 13.40 7.90 -5.03
N GLN A 140 13.35 6.98 -4.08
CA GLN A 140 13.81 5.61 -4.28
C GLN A 140 12.67 4.69 -4.69
N LEU A 141 12.82 4.02 -5.84
CA LEU A 141 11.88 2.95 -6.23
C LEU A 141 12.12 1.74 -5.35
N PRO A 142 11.12 1.27 -4.58
CA PRO A 142 11.26 0.03 -3.81
C PRO A 142 11.55 -1.15 -4.75
N ASP A 143 12.47 -2.02 -4.33
CA ASP A 143 12.78 -3.25 -5.07
C ASP A 143 11.68 -4.28 -4.79
N ILE A 144 10.86 -4.57 -5.80
CA ILE A 144 9.78 -5.54 -5.66
C ILE A 144 10.30 -6.95 -5.31
N GLN A 145 11.51 -7.28 -5.75
CA GLN A 145 12.10 -8.59 -5.44
C GLN A 145 12.35 -8.76 -3.94
N GLU A 146 12.70 -7.68 -3.25
CA GLU A 146 12.83 -7.68 -1.79
C GLU A 146 11.52 -8.16 -1.13
N ILE A 147 10.39 -7.63 -1.58
CA ILE A 147 9.08 -8.00 -1.05
C ILE A 147 8.74 -9.44 -1.37
N ILE A 148 8.99 -9.87 -2.60
CA ILE A 148 8.73 -11.25 -3.02
C ILE A 148 9.58 -12.22 -2.17
N ASN A 149 10.84 -11.89 -1.94
CA ASN A 149 11.73 -12.73 -1.11
C ASN A 149 11.21 -12.84 0.32
N VAL A 150 10.72 -11.76 0.91
CA VAL A 150 10.13 -11.79 2.25
C VAL A 150 8.90 -12.70 2.27
N LEU A 151 8.01 -12.56 1.28
CA LEU A 151 6.80 -13.37 1.19
C LEU A 151 7.13 -14.87 1.02
N GLU A 152 8.14 -15.18 0.22
CA GLU A 152 8.59 -16.57 0.03
C GLU A 152 9.09 -17.17 1.34
N LYS A 153 9.81 -16.40 2.15
CA LYS A 153 10.31 -16.88 3.45
C LYS A 153 9.20 -17.04 4.50
N MET A 154 8.08 -16.38 4.33
CA MET A 154 6.92 -16.51 5.22
C MET A 154 6.13 -17.79 4.95
N SER A 155 6.34 -18.40 3.84
CA SER A 155 5.58 -19.59 3.39
C SER A 155 6.13 -20.87 3.97
#